data_413626b762f811cfd12208da57d7837f
#
_entry.id   413626b762f811cfd12208da57d7837f
#
_cell.length_a   1.000
_cell.length_b   1.000
_cell.length_c   1.000
_cell.angle_alpha   90.00
_cell.angle_beta   90.00
_cell.angle_gamma   90.00
#
_symmetry.space_group_name_H-M   'P 1'
#
loop_
_entity.id
_entity.type
_entity.pdbx_description
1 polymer ?
#
loop_
_entity_poly.entity_id
_entity_poly.type
_entity_poly.pdbx_seq_one_letter_code
_entity_poly.pdbx_strand_id
1 'polypeptide(L)'
;MKIDLSGKVALVTGASRGIGRAIVVALAEAGAAVAVNYKENKAMAEAVVREIEGKDGRAIAWRADVAEADQVQAMMEGISSRFDRLDVLVNNAGVIRDFLLLEMEERDWNQVLQTNLSGVYHCSKAVLKSMVMRRWGRIINMSSVSAVKGGRGQSNYAASKGAVNAFTRSLAAEVGPKGITVNAVAPGLIVTDMSQGVLAYSDSLVRERIALRRLGKPADVAPMVVFLASEEASYITGQVIKVDGGMS
;
A
#
# COMPACT_ATOMS: atom_id res chain seq x y z
N MET A 1 -1.11 24.15 -1.48
CA MET A 1 0.23 23.55 -1.65
C MET A 1 0.13 22.51 -2.76
N LYS A 2 0.94 22.60 -3.80
CA LYS A 2 1.00 21.59 -4.87
C LYS A 2 2.20 20.70 -4.58
N ILE A 3 1.94 19.42 -4.31
CA ILE A 3 3.00 18.43 -4.11
C ILE A 3 3.65 18.12 -5.46
N ASP A 4 4.97 18.15 -5.51
CA ASP A 4 5.77 17.82 -6.68
C ASP A 4 6.69 16.62 -6.38
N LEU A 5 6.50 15.55 -7.14
CA LEU A 5 7.32 14.32 -7.08
C LEU A 5 8.17 14.13 -8.36
N SER A 6 8.38 15.20 -9.12
CA SER A 6 9.22 15.17 -10.33
C SER A 6 10.62 14.63 -10.00
N GLY A 7 11.13 13.74 -10.84
CA GLY A 7 12.42 13.08 -10.65
C GLY A 7 12.44 11.96 -9.59
N LYS A 8 11.31 11.68 -8.92
CA LYS A 8 11.16 10.54 -8.02
C LYS A 8 10.63 9.32 -8.77
N VAL A 9 10.96 8.14 -8.26
CA VAL A 9 10.47 6.85 -8.75
C VAL A 9 9.71 6.16 -7.63
N ALA A 10 8.48 5.74 -7.90
CA ALA A 10 7.62 5.06 -6.93
C ALA A 10 7.23 3.66 -7.40
N LEU A 11 7.27 2.70 -6.49
CA LEU A 11 6.69 1.37 -6.65
C LEU A 11 5.44 1.26 -5.79
N VAL A 12 4.34 0.82 -6.40
CA VAL A 12 3.12 0.46 -5.66
C VAL A 12 2.82 -1.02 -5.89
N THR A 13 2.82 -1.81 -4.80
CA THR A 13 2.50 -3.23 -4.89
C THR A 13 0.99 -3.46 -4.96
N GLY A 14 0.56 -4.45 -5.77
CA GLY A 14 -0.87 -4.73 -5.98
C GLY A 14 -1.62 -3.55 -6.60
N ALA A 15 -1.02 -2.85 -7.57
CA ALA A 15 -1.50 -1.58 -8.11
C ALA A 15 -2.38 -1.70 -9.37
N SER A 16 -2.77 -2.90 -9.79
CA SER A 16 -3.60 -3.10 -10.99
C SER A 16 -5.06 -2.65 -10.82
N ARG A 17 -5.56 -2.50 -9.58
CA ARG A 17 -6.94 -2.11 -9.26
C ARG A 17 -7.07 -1.46 -7.88
N GLY A 18 -8.29 -1.02 -7.54
CA GLY A 18 -8.67 -0.56 -6.21
C GLY A 18 -7.82 0.60 -5.69
N ILE A 19 -7.44 0.54 -4.43
CA ILE A 19 -6.65 1.57 -3.74
C ILE A 19 -5.27 1.71 -4.40
N GLY A 20 -4.61 0.60 -4.73
CA GLY A 20 -3.28 0.62 -5.35
C GLY A 20 -3.27 1.34 -6.70
N ARG A 21 -4.30 1.12 -7.54
CA ARG A 21 -4.46 1.86 -8.80
C ARG A 21 -4.62 3.37 -8.55
N ALA A 22 -5.49 3.75 -7.62
CA ALA A 22 -5.70 5.17 -7.33
C ALA A 22 -4.41 5.84 -6.80
N ILE A 23 -3.64 5.13 -5.98
CA ILE A 23 -2.36 5.61 -5.45
C ILE A 23 -1.34 5.81 -6.59
N VAL A 24 -1.16 4.80 -7.46
CA VAL A 24 -0.12 4.88 -8.50
C VAL A 24 -0.45 5.96 -9.53
N VAL A 25 -1.72 6.15 -9.88
CA VAL A 25 -2.17 7.24 -10.75
C VAL A 25 -1.91 8.61 -10.10
N ALA A 26 -2.26 8.77 -8.82
CA ALA A 26 -2.05 10.04 -8.12
C ALA A 26 -0.56 10.37 -7.93
N LEU A 27 0.32 9.37 -7.71
CA LEU A 27 1.77 9.58 -7.68
C LEU A 27 2.32 10.01 -9.04
N ALA A 28 1.81 9.43 -10.13
CA ALA A 28 2.19 9.83 -11.49
C ALA A 28 1.70 11.25 -11.83
N GLU A 29 0.47 11.62 -11.45
CA GLU A 29 -0.08 12.98 -11.60
C GLU A 29 0.70 14.02 -10.78
N ALA A 30 1.35 13.59 -9.69
CA ALA A 30 2.28 14.42 -8.92
C ALA A 30 3.70 14.49 -9.53
N GLY A 31 3.95 13.83 -10.69
CA GLY A 31 5.22 13.91 -11.44
C GLY A 31 6.16 12.73 -11.23
N ALA A 32 5.83 11.73 -10.41
CA ALA A 32 6.69 10.56 -10.22
C ALA A 32 6.67 9.63 -11.44
N ALA A 33 7.81 9.01 -11.76
CA ALA A 33 7.82 7.79 -12.55
C ALA A 33 7.35 6.62 -11.68
N VAL A 34 6.52 5.73 -12.21
CA VAL A 34 5.87 4.72 -11.37
C VAL A 34 6.01 3.30 -11.90
N ALA A 35 6.15 2.35 -10.98
CA ALA A 35 6.07 0.93 -11.24
C ALA A 35 4.75 0.37 -10.66
N VAL A 36 3.95 -0.23 -11.54
CA VAL A 36 2.67 -0.87 -11.24
C VAL A 36 2.94 -2.35 -11.03
N ASN A 37 3.09 -2.78 -9.77
CA ASN A 37 3.23 -4.22 -9.51
C ASN A 37 1.88 -4.93 -9.52
N TYR A 38 1.87 -6.12 -10.08
CA TYR A 38 0.73 -7.04 -10.10
C TYR A 38 1.19 -8.49 -9.97
N LYS A 39 0.31 -9.38 -9.47
CA LYS A 39 0.55 -10.82 -9.41
C LYS A 39 -0.06 -11.56 -10.62
N GLU A 40 -1.34 -11.32 -10.90
CA GLU A 40 -2.13 -12.12 -11.86
C GLU A 40 -2.67 -11.30 -13.03
N ASN A 41 -3.23 -10.13 -12.78
CA ASN A 41 -3.98 -9.34 -13.76
C ASN A 41 -3.09 -8.44 -14.62
N LYS A 42 -2.36 -9.03 -15.58
CA LYS A 42 -1.50 -8.30 -16.52
C LYS A 42 -2.26 -7.23 -17.30
N ALA A 43 -3.41 -7.57 -17.86
CA ALA A 43 -4.20 -6.66 -18.70
C ALA A 43 -4.66 -5.40 -17.92
N MET A 44 -5.06 -5.56 -16.66
CA MET A 44 -5.43 -4.44 -15.80
C MET A 44 -4.21 -3.57 -15.45
N ALA A 45 -3.07 -4.18 -15.14
CA ALA A 45 -1.85 -3.42 -14.86
C ALA A 45 -1.38 -2.62 -16.08
N GLU A 46 -1.40 -3.22 -17.27
CA GLU A 46 -1.08 -2.54 -18.53
C GLU A 46 -2.08 -1.43 -18.88
N ALA A 47 -3.37 -1.59 -18.53
CA ALA A 47 -4.35 -0.53 -18.70
C ALA A 47 -4.03 0.69 -17.80
N VAL A 48 -3.57 0.46 -16.57
CA VAL A 48 -3.11 1.54 -15.68
C VAL A 48 -1.87 2.23 -16.26
N VAL A 49 -0.93 1.47 -16.81
CA VAL A 49 0.26 2.06 -17.47
C VAL A 49 -0.17 2.94 -18.64
N ARG A 50 -1.03 2.43 -19.54
CA ARG A 50 -1.53 3.25 -20.68
C ARG A 50 -2.28 4.51 -20.25
N GLU A 51 -3.06 4.44 -19.17
CA GLU A 51 -3.75 5.61 -18.60
C GLU A 51 -2.75 6.69 -18.15
N ILE A 52 -1.67 6.27 -17.49
CA ILE A 52 -0.63 7.20 -17.00
C ILE A 52 0.17 7.79 -18.19
N GLU A 53 0.58 6.94 -19.14
CA GLU A 53 1.33 7.37 -20.31
C GLU A 53 0.49 8.28 -21.23
N GLY A 54 -0.82 8.07 -21.30
CA GLY A 54 -1.75 8.95 -22.03
C GLY A 54 -1.90 10.36 -21.43
N LYS A 55 -1.34 10.57 -20.23
CA LYS A 55 -1.22 11.88 -19.55
C LYS A 55 0.23 12.36 -19.42
N ASP A 56 1.11 11.92 -20.34
CA ASP A 56 2.55 12.24 -20.35
C ASP A 56 3.31 11.76 -19.11
N GLY A 57 2.74 10.85 -18.32
CA GLY A 57 3.41 10.21 -17.18
C GLY A 57 4.33 9.09 -17.64
N ARG A 58 5.22 8.65 -16.73
CA ARG A 58 6.16 7.53 -16.96
C ARG A 58 5.76 6.34 -16.09
N ALA A 59 5.41 5.22 -16.70
CA ALA A 59 4.98 4.04 -15.97
C ALA A 59 5.53 2.75 -16.58
N ILE A 60 5.67 1.71 -15.75
CA ILE A 60 5.90 0.33 -16.18
C ILE A 60 5.02 -0.63 -15.38
N ALA A 61 4.63 -1.74 -15.97
CA ALA A 61 4.00 -2.84 -15.25
C ALA A 61 5.02 -3.93 -14.93
N TRP A 62 5.01 -4.45 -13.71
CA TRP A 62 5.91 -5.52 -13.29
C TRP A 62 5.17 -6.65 -12.56
N ARG A 63 5.33 -7.88 -13.09
CA ARG A 63 4.74 -9.05 -12.46
C ARG A 63 5.65 -9.55 -11.34
N ALA A 64 5.14 -9.61 -10.11
CA ALA A 64 5.78 -10.30 -8.99
C ALA A 64 4.75 -10.63 -7.92
N ASP A 65 4.86 -11.81 -7.31
CA ASP A 65 4.21 -12.12 -6.06
C ASP A 65 5.07 -11.59 -4.91
N VAL A 66 4.55 -10.67 -4.10
CA VAL A 66 5.28 -10.10 -2.97
C VAL A 66 5.56 -11.10 -1.85
N ALA A 67 4.83 -12.22 -1.81
CA ALA A 67 5.09 -13.33 -0.89
C ALA A 67 6.41 -14.06 -1.20
N GLU A 68 6.91 -13.95 -2.44
CA GLU A 68 8.09 -14.65 -2.95
C GLU A 68 9.29 -13.70 -3.01
N ALA A 69 10.27 -13.92 -2.12
CA ALA A 69 11.43 -13.03 -1.96
C ALA A 69 12.24 -12.87 -3.26
N ASP A 70 12.43 -13.95 -4.02
CA ASP A 70 13.18 -13.93 -5.28
C ASP A 70 12.47 -13.12 -6.36
N GLN A 71 11.14 -13.20 -6.43
CA GLN A 71 10.36 -12.39 -7.36
C GLN A 71 10.41 -10.90 -6.99
N VAL A 72 10.40 -10.60 -5.69
CA VAL A 72 10.58 -9.22 -5.19
C VAL A 72 11.96 -8.69 -5.56
N GLN A 73 13.01 -9.49 -5.36
CA GLN A 73 14.38 -9.09 -5.72
C GLN A 73 14.51 -8.78 -7.22
N ALA A 74 14.01 -9.69 -8.08
CA ALA A 74 14.00 -9.48 -9.53
C ALA A 74 13.21 -8.23 -9.94
N MET A 75 12.06 -7.96 -9.27
CA MET A 75 11.27 -6.75 -9.49
C MET A 75 12.08 -5.49 -9.15
N MET A 76 12.77 -5.45 -8.02
CA MET A 76 13.56 -4.28 -7.60
C MET A 76 14.74 -4.02 -8.56
N GLU A 77 15.42 -5.07 -9.01
CA GLU A 77 16.50 -4.98 -9.99
C GLU A 77 16.00 -4.45 -11.34
N GLY A 78 14.88 -4.97 -11.82
CA GLY A 78 14.28 -4.52 -13.08
C GLY A 78 13.79 -3.07 -13.04
N ILE A 79 13.18 -2.64 -11.93
CA ILE A 79 12.78 -1.24 -11.73
C ILE A 79 14.01 -0.33 -11.70
N SER A 80 15.05 -0.74 -10.95
CA SER A 80 16.31 0.02 -10.86
C SER A 80 17.01 0.12 -12.22
N SER A 81 17.03 -0.94 -13.00
CA SER A 81 17.60 -0.92 -14.36
C SER A 81 16.84 0.00 -15.31
N ARG A 82 15.53 0.20 -15.09
CA ARG A 82 14.68 1.04 -15.96
C ARG A 82 14.69 2.52 -15.58
N PHE A 83 14.85 2.83 -14.28
CA PHE A 83 14.69 4.17 -13.73
C PHE A 83 15.90 4.66 -12.92
N ASP A 84 16.98 3.90 -12.79
CA ASP A 84 18.21 4.15 -12.01
C ASP A 84 18.01 4.24 -10.50
N ARG A 85 16.76 4.34 -10.02
CA ARG A 85 16.47 4.56 -8.60
C ARG A 85 15.08 4.05 -8.23
N LEU A 86 14.86 3.87 -6.93
CA LEU A 86 13.54 3.70 -6.34
C LEU A 86 13.49 4.52 -5.05
N ASP A 87 12.61 5.50 -5.01
CA ASP A 87 12.54 6.51 -3.96
C ASP A 87 11.38 6.27 -3.01
N VAL A 88 10.24 5.87 -3.55
CA VAL A 88 9.00 5.67 -2.81
C VAL A 88 8.55 4.23 -2.97
N LEU A 89 8.36 3.54 -1.85
CA LEU A 89 7.75 2.21 -1.81
C LEU A 89 6.39 2.31 -1.13
N VAL A 90 5.33 1.90 -1.85
CA VAL A 90 4.00 1.72 -1.27
C VAL A 90 3.67 0.23 -1.20
N ASN A 91 3.72 -0.33 0.00
CA ASN A 91 3.32 -1.71 0.28
C ASN A 91 1.80 -1.78 0.38
N ASN A 92 1.13 -1.95 -0.76
CA ASN A 92 -0.33 -2.00 -0.85
C ASN A 92 -0.87 -3.41 -1.11
N ALA A 93 -0.10 -4.31 -1.70
CA ALA A 93 -0.54 -5.68 -1.94
C ALA A 93 -1.10 -6.33 -0.67
N GLY A 94 -2.25 -6.98 -0.80
CA GLY A 94 -2.90 -7.64 0.33
C GLY A 94 -4.06 -8.51 -0.12
N VAL A 95 -4.38 -9.49 0.70
CA VAL A 95 -5.50 -10.41 0.53
C VAL A 95 -6.32 -10.51 1.80
N ILE A 96 -7.58 -10.88 1.65
CA ILE A 96 -8.52 -11.17 2.74
C ILE A 96 -8.97 -12.62 2.61
N ARG A 97 -9.05 -13.32 3.73
CA ARG A 97 -9.63 -14.65 3.90
C ARG A 97 -10.42 -14.66 5.20
N ASP A 98 -11.65 -14.20 5.13
CA ASP A 98 -12.51 -14.02 6.31
C ASP A 98 -13.22 -15.33 6.65
N PHE A 99 -12.86 -15.91 7.79
CA PHE A 99 -13.47 -17.11 8.39
C PHE A 99 -13.52 -16.93 9.91
N LEU A 100 -14.53 -17.49 10.57
CA LEU A 100 -14.47 -17.65 12.02
C LEU A 100 -13.23 -18.48 12.38
N LEU A 101 -12.57 -18.16 13.50
CA LEU A 101 -11.33 -18.85 13.87
C LEU A 101 -11.49 -20.37 13.96
N LEU A 102 -12.66 -20.83 14.38
CA LEU A 102 -12.99 -22.26 14.45
C LEU A 102 -13.02 -22.94 13.05
N GLU A 103 -13.32 -22.19 12.00
CA GLU A 103 -13.46 -22.68 10.63
C GLU A 103 -12.27 -22.31 9.74
N MET A 104 -11.38 -21.45 10.26
CA MET A 104 -10.22 -20.95 9.53
C MET A 104 -9.17 -22.06 9.39
N GLU A 105 -8.84 -22.42 8.17
CA GLU A 105 -7.77 -23.36 7.90
C GLU A 105 -6.39 -22.67 7.98
N GLU A 106 -5.36 -23.44 8.32
CA GLU A 106 -3.98 -22.93 8.41
C GLU A 106 -3.49 -22.33 7.09
N ARG A 107 -3.94 -22.87 5.94
CA ARG A 107 -3.62 -22.31 4.63
C ARG A 107 -4.16 -20.87 4.47
N ASP A 108 -5.35 -20.56 4.99
CA ASP A 108 -5.96 -19.23 4.89
C ASP A 108 -5.24 -18.23 5.81
N TRP A 109 -4.88 -18.69 7.00
CA TRP A 109 -4.02 -17.92 7.90
C TRP A 109 -2.67 -17.59 7.26
N ASN A 110 -1.96 -18.60 6.77
CA ASN A 110 -0.63 -18.46 6.18
C ASN A 110 -0.65 -17.60 4.92
N GLN A 111 -1.64 -17.76 4.04
CA GLN A 111 -1.77 -16.94 2.83
C GLN A 111 -1.91 -15.45 3.16
N VAL A 112 -2.71 -15.10 4.19
CA VAL A 112 -2.88 -13.71 4.61
C VAL A 112 -1.57 -13.16 5.20
N LEU A 113 -0.91 -13.90 6.09
CA LEU A 113 0.35 -13.43 6.68
C LEU A 113 1.48 -13.31 5.64
N GLN A 114 1.62 -14.28 4.74
CA GLN A 114 2.65 -14.25 3.71
C GLN A 114 2.48 -13.06 2.77
N THR A 115 1.26 -12.79 2.31
CA THR A 115 1.05 -11.65 1.41
C THR A 115 1.11 -10.32 2.17
N ASN A 116 0.35 -10.19 3.27
CA ASN A 116 0.11 -8.90 3.92
C ASN A 116 1.26 -8.45 4.84
N LEU A 117 2.07 -9.38 5.36
CA LEU A 117 3.16 -9.08 6.28
C LEU A 117 4.52 -9.44 5.70
N SER A 118 4.73 -10.70 5.28
CA SER A 118 6.02 -11.10 4.70
C SER A 118 6.31 -10.32 3.42
N GLY A 119 5.29 -10.05 2.59
CA GLY A 119 5.42 -9.20 1.40
C GLY A 119 5.90 -7.77 1.73
N VAL A 120 5.37 -7.17 2.81
CA VAL A 120 5.83 -5.86 3.31
C VAL A 120 7.30 -5.92 3.73
N TYR A 121 7.69 -6.98 4.44
CA TYR A 121 9.08 -7.20 4.84
C TYR A 121 10.00 -7.39 3.63
N HIS A 122 9.65 -8.25 2.67
CA HIS A 122 10.46 -8.52 1.49
C HIS A 122 10.71 -7.24 0.68
N CYS A 123 9.63 -6.51 0.35
CA CYS A 123 9.73 -5.28 -0.44
C CYS A 123 10.52 -4.20 0.31
N SER A 124 10.26 -4.00 1.61
CA SER A 124 10.99 -3.02 2.41
C SER A 124 12.47 -3.35 2.49
N LYS A 125 12.83 -4.61 2.81
CA LYS A 125 14.23 -5.06 2.88
C LYS A 125 14.97 -4.85 1.56
N ALA A 126 14.33 -5.16 0.44
CA ALA A 126 14.96 -5.07 -0.89
C ALA A 126 15.30 -3.64 -1.30
N VAL A 127 14.50 -2.62 -0.89
CA VAL A 127 14.78 -1.21 -1.22
C VAL A 127 15.75 -0.52 -0.27
N LEU A 128 15.90 -1.01 0.97
CA LEU A 128 16.60 -0.29 2.05
C LEU A 128 18.04 0.04 1.71
N LYS A 129 18.80 -0.91 1.16
CA LYS A 129 20.21 -0.68 0.85
C LYS A 129 20.41 0.55 -0.03
N SER A 130 19.63 0.68 -1.09
CA SER A 130 19.71 1.80 -2.02
C SER A 130 19.21 3.11 -1.41
N MET A 131 18.14 3.10 -0.63
CA MET A 131 17.63 4.27 0.08
C MET A 131 18.64 4.78 1.13
N VAL A 132 19.23 3.86 1.91
CA VAL A 132 20.25 4.20 2.93
C VAL A 132 21.49 4.85 2.29
N MET A 133 21.97 4.33 1.17
CA MET A 133 23.11 4.90 0.44
C MET A 133 22.83 6.33 -0.06
N ARG A 134 21.62 6.58 -0.53
CA ARG A 134 21.19 7.92 -0.98
C ARG A 134 20.73 8.85 0.15
N ARG A 135 20.60 8.32 1.37
CA ARG A 135 20.07 9.04 2.55
C ARG A 135 18.72 9.69 2.27
N TRP A 136 17.88 9.01 1.50
CA TRP A 136 16.53 9.45 1.15
C TRP A 136 15.67 8.25 0.80
N GLY A 137 14.45 8.22 1.32
CA GLY A 137 13.44 7.21 1.01
C GLY A 137 12.12 7.49 1.70
N ARG A 138 11.05 6.99 1.10
CA ARG A 138 9.69 7.02 1.65
C ARG A 138 9.08 5.62 1.55
N ILE A 139 8.77 5.02 2.69
CA ILE A 139 8.10 3.72 2.76
C ILE A 139 6.71 3.95 3.36
N ILE A 140 5.66 3.62 2.62
CA ILE A 140 4.27 3.76 3.04
C ILE A 140 3.62 2.38 3.03
N ASN A 141 3.18 1.93 4.20
CA ASN A 141 2.55 0.62 4.38
C ASN A 141 1.03 0.77 4.45
N MET A 142 0.30 0.02 3.63
CA MET A 142 -1.15 0.00 3.72
C MET A 142 -1.60 -0.93 4.86
N SER A 143 -2.03 -0.31 5.94
CA SER A 143 -2.66 -0.96 7.09
C SER A 143 -4.19 -1.06 6.90
N SER A 144 -4.95 -1.06 7.96
CA SER A 144 -6.41 -1.03 8.01
C SER A 144 -6.89 -0.59 9.38
N VAL A 145 -8.09 -0.03 9.48
CA VAL A 145 -8.78 0.16 10.76
C VAL A 145 -9.02 -1.16 11.49
N SER A 146 -9.10 -2.28 10.76
CA SER A 146 -9.20 -3.64 11.35
C SER A 146 -8.01 -4.01 12.24
N ALA A 147 -6.86 -3.36 12.06
CA ALA A 147 -5.68 -3.53 12.92
C ALA A 147 -5.91 -3.08 14.37
N VAL A 148 -6.88 -2.20 14.60
CA VAL A 148 -7.18 -1.63 15.92
C VAL A 148 -8.56 -2.07 16.41
N LYS A 149 -9.56 -2.00 15.51
CA LYS A 149 -10.96 -2.27 15.88
C LYS A 149 -11.30 -3.76 15.87
N GLY A 150 -10.57 -4.55 15.07
CA GLY A 150 -10.92 -5.93 14.80
C GLY A 150 -12.20 -6.07 13.96
N GLY A 151 -12.49 -7.30 13.55
CA GLY A 151 -13.71 -7.66 12.85
C GLY A 151 -14.01 -9.15 13.04
N ARG A 152 -15.27 -9.52 13.12
CA ARG A 152 -15.68 -10.92 13.18
C ARG A 152 -15.19 -11.64 11.92
N GLY A 153 -14.51 -12.77 12.10
CA GLY A 153 -13.96 -13.54 10.99
C GLY A 153 -12.62 -13.02 10.44
N GLN A 154 -12.06 -11.93 10.99
CA GLN A 154 -10.87 -11.26 10.46
C GLN A 154 -9.62 -11.42 11.33
N SER A 155 -9.53 -12.49 12.14
CA SER A 155 -8.40 -12.66 13.06
C SER A 155 -7.05 -12.68 12.36
N ASN A 156 -6.91 -13.37 11.21
CA ASN A 156 -5.71 -13.38 10.37
C ASN A 156 -5.40 -12.00 9.77
N TYR A 157 -6.41 -11.36 9.18
CA TYR A 157 -6.25 -10.05 8.55
C TYR A 157 -5.91 -8.96 9.58
N ALA A 158 -6.64 -8.89 10.68
CA ALA A 158 -6.39 -7.95 11.77
C ALA A 158 -4.99 -8.15 12.37
N ALA A 159 -4.58 -9.41 12.61
CA ALA A 159 -3.24 -9.75 13.07
C ALA A 159 -2.17 -9.26 12.08
N SER A 160 -2.34 -9.53 10.77
CA SER A 160 -1.40 -9.08 9.74
C SER A 160 -1.26 -7.55 9.71
N LYS A 161 -2.37 -6.81 9.78
CA LYS A 161 -2.36 -5.35 9.73
C LYS A 161 -1.88 -4.71 11.04
N GLY A 162 -2.13 -5.36 12.20
CA GLY A 162 -1.54 -5.00 13.49
C GLY A 162 -0.02 -5.16 13.47
N ALA A 163 0.47 -6.27 12.91
CA ALA A 163 1.91 -6.51 12.73
C ALA A 163 2.56 -5.48 11.78
N VAL A 164 1.89 -5.07 10.69
CA VAL A 164 2.35 -4.00 9.80
C VAL A 164 2.49 -2.67 10.56
N ASN A 165 1.57 -2.35 11.48
CA ASN A 165 1.68 -1.15 12.32
C ASN A 165 2.91 -1.19 13.24
N ALA A 166 3.19 -2.34 13.86
CA ALA A 166 4.37 -2.55 14.69
C ALA A 166 5.67 -2.47 13.86
N PHE A 167 5.70 -3.16 12.72
CA PHE A 167 6.81 -3.13 11.78
C PHE A 167 7.12 -1.70 11.29
N THR A 168 6.10 -0.91 10.98
CA THR A 168 6.23 0.49 10.57
C THR A 168 6.98 1.32 11.62
N ARG A 169 6.60 1.19 12.90
CA ARG A 169 7.24 1.94 14.00
C ARG A 169 8.68 1.52 14.22
N SER A 170 8.94 0.21 14.22
CA SER A 170 10.28 -0.34 14.41
C SER A 170 11.21 0.09 13.27
N LEU A 171 10.80 -0.11 12.03
CA LEU A 171 11.62 0.26 10.87
C LEU A 171 11.86 1.78 10.81
N ALA A 172 10.87 2.61 11.17
CA ALA A 172 11.03 4.06 11.22
C ALA A 172 12.15 4.48 12.17
N ALA A 173 12.26 3.84 13.33
CA ALA A 173 13.33 4.09 14.30
C ALA A 173 14.71 3.68 13.76
N GLU A 174 14.79 2.55 13.04
CA GLU A 174 16.06 2.06 12.47
C GLU A 174 16.60 2.98 11.37
N VAL A 175 15.72 3.43 10.46
CA VAL A 175 16.15 4.10 9.23
C VAL A 175 15.99 5.62 9.25
N GLY A 176 15.33 6.16 10.26
CA GLY A 176 15.18 7.62 10.46
C GLY A 176 16.50 8.38 10.41
N PRO A 177 17.59 7.93 11.11
CA PRO A 177 18.91 8.55 11.04
C PRO A 177 19.53 8.58 9.64
N LYS A 178 18.95 7.85 8.69
CA LYS A 178 19.39 7.79 7.27
C LYS A 178 18.51 8.65 6.35
N GLY A 179 17.61 9.49 6.90
CA GLY A 179 16.74 10.35 6.11
C GLY A 179 15.58 9.62 5.43
N ILE A 180 15.23 8.42 5.91
CA ILE A 180 14.13 7.60 5.38
C ILE A 180 12.95 7.70 6.35
N THR A 181 11.76 8.01 5.83
CA THR A 181 10.53 7.95 6.63
C THR A 181 9.76 6.68 6.33
N VAL A 182 9.15 6.11 7.37
CA VAL A 182 8.30 4.92 7.27
C VAL A 182 7.00 5.19 7.99
N ASN A 183 5.88 5.18 7.25
CA ASN A 183 4.56 5.45 7.80
C ASN A 183 3.55 4.41 7.32
N ALA A 184 2.43 4.29 8.02
CA ALA A 184 1.31 3.49 7.59
C ALA A 184 0.08 4.37 7.34
N VAL A 185 -0.70 4.02 6.31
CA VAL A 185 -2.05 4.53 6.09
C VAL A 185 -3.02 3.41 6.42
N ALA A 186 -4.01 3.70 7.26
CA ALA A 186 -5.03 2.76 7.70
C ALA A 186 -6.40 3.18 7.12
N PRO A 187 -6.79 2.69 5.93
CA PRO A 187 -8.10 2.96 5.37
C PRO A 187 -9.21 2.37 6.22
N GLY A 188 -10.35 3.06 6.23
CA GLY A 188 -11.62 2.53 6.70
C GLY A 188 -12.27 1.63 5.64
N LEU A 189 -13.59 1.68 5.57
CA LEU A 189 -14.34 0.93 4.58
C LEU A 189 -14.35 1.67 3.23
N ILE A 190 -13.54 1.19 2.30
CA ILE A 190 -13.35 1.76 0.96
C ILE A 190 -14.03 0.86 -0.08
N VAL A 191 -14.83 1.45 -0.96
CA VAL A 191 -15.52 0.72 -2.05
C VAL A 191 -14.49 0.24 -3.06
N THR A 192 -14.27 -1.06 -3.09
CA THR A 192 -13.37 -1.77 -4.03
C THR A 192 -13.94 -3.16 -4.29
N ASP A 193 -13.42 -3.88 -5.27
CA ASP A 193 -13.80 -5.29 -5.50
C ASP A 193 -13.60 -6.15 -4.25
N MET A 194 -12.58 -5.86 -3.44
CA MET A 194 -12.26 -6.57 -2.21
C MET A 194 -13.32 -6.38 -1.11
N SER A 195 -14.03 -5.25 -1.10
CA SER A 195 -15.03 -4.90 -0.09
C SER A 195 -16.47 -5.24 -0.49
N GLN A 196 -16.72 -5.69 -1.73
CA GLN A 196 -18.08 -5.94 -2.24
C GLN A 196 -18.86 -6.92 -1.37
N GLY A 197 -18.22 -7.98 -0.87
CA GLY A 197 -18.86 -8.96 0.03
C GLY A 197 -19.35 -8.36 1.35
N VAL A 198 -18.63 -7.39 1.90
CA VAL A 198 -18.99 -6.69 3.15
C VAL A 198 -20.12 -5.68 2.90
N LEU A 199 -20.11 -5.04 1.74
CA LEU A 199 -21.10 -4.02 1.36
C LEU A 199 -22.50 -4.60 1.08
N ALA A 200 -22.56 -5.85 0.64
CA ALA A 200 -23.83 -6.53 0.37
C ALA A 200 -24.69 -6.74 1.63
N TYR A 201 -24.12 -6.69 2.82
CA TYR A 201 -24.81 -7.08 4.06
C TYR A 201 -25.48 -5.93 4.84
N SER A 202 -25.12 -4.66 4.69
CA SER A 202 -25.87 -3.55 5.33
C SER A 202 -25.29 -2.15 5.03
N ASP A 203 -25.62 -1.57 3.90
CA ASP A 203 -25.16 -0.20 3.54
C ASP A 203 -25.60 0.86 4.58
N SER A 204 -26.81 0.79 5.13
CA SER A 204 -27.32 1.73 6.13
C SER A 204 -26.60 1.65 7.48
N LEU A 205 -26.45 0.44 8.04
CA LEU A 205 -25.78 0.23 9.33
C LEU A 205 -24.28 0.56 9.29
N VAL A 206 -23.65 0.34 8.14
CA VAL A 206 -22.25 0.70 7.94
C VAL A 206 -22.09 2.21 7.88
N ARG A 207 -22.96 2.91 7.15
CA ARG A 207 -22.94 4.38 7.04
C ARG A 207 -23.18 5.06 8.39
N GLU A 208 -24.03 4.50 9.24
CA GLU A 208 -24.27 5.02 10.58
C GLU A 208 -23.03 5.04 11.48
N ARG A 209 -22.08 4.09 11.25
CA ARG A 209 -20.82 4.00 12.00
C ARG A 209 -19.72 4.91 11.48
N ILE A 210 -19.92 5.56 10.34
CA ILE A 210 -18.95 6.47 9.73
C ILE A 210 -19.41 7.91 9.99
N ALA A 211 -18.58 8.72 10.68
CA ALA A 211 -18.96 10.09 11.02
C ALA A 211 -19.32 10.93 9.78
N LEU A 212 -18.60 10.73 8.66
CA LEU A 212 -18.90 11.38 7.38
C LEU A 212 -20.10 10.77 6.62
N ARG A 213 -20.78 9.77 7.19
CA ARG A 213 -22.01 9.16 6.64
C ARG A 213 -21.89 8.65 5.20
N ARG A 214 -20.70 8.38 4.72
CA ARG A 214 -20.45 7.80 3.40
C ARG A 214 -19.32 6.79 3.45
N LEU A 215 -19.38 5.85 2.53
CA LEU A 215 -18.25 4.96 2.26
C LEU A 215 -17.09 5.75 1.61
N GLY A 216 -15.87 5.35 1.91
CA GLY A 216 -14.70 5.90 1.26
C GLY A 216 -14.55 5.36 -0.18
N LYS A 217 -13.84 6.11 -1.00
CA LYS A 217 -13.42 5.71 -2.35
C LYS A 217 -11.88 5.60 -2.38
N PRO A 218 -11.28 4.84 -3.30
CA PRO A 218 -9.83 4.82 -3.48
C PRO A 218 -9.20 6.21 -3.58
N ALA A 219 -9.90 7.16 -4.22
CA ALA A 219 -9.48 8.56 -4.33
C ALA A 219 -9.45 9.32 -2.98
N ASP A 220 -10.15 8.85 -1.95
CA ASP A 220 -10.06 9.44 -0.59
C ASP A 220 -8.74 9.05 0.11
N VAL A 221 -8.14 7.92 -0.29
CA VAL A 221 -6.91 7.39 0.33
C VAL A 221 -5.65 7.90 -0.38
N ALA A 222 -5.67 7.97 -1.70
CA ALA A 222 -4.50 8.31 -2.51
C ALA A 222 -3.81 9.63 -2.12
N PRO A 223 -4.52 10.75 -1.82
CA PRO A 223 -3.88 12.01 -1.45
C PRO A 223 -3.00 11.92 -0.20
N MET A 224 -3.38 11.11 0.79
CA MET A 224 -2.55 10.90 1.99
C MET A 224 -1.24 10.19 1.63
N VAL A 225 -1.27 9.24 0.73
CA VAL A 225 -0.06 8.53 0.28
C VAL A 225 0.85 9.46 -0.51
N VAL A 226 0.30 10.30 -1.40
CA VAL A 226 1.06 11.30 -2.15
C VAL A 226 1.72 12.30 -1.19
N PHE A 227 1.00 12.77 -0.17
CA PHE A 227 1.56 13.64 0.86
C PHE A 227 2.71 12.98 1.60
N LEU A 228 2.54 11.73 2.06
CA LEU A 228 3.59 11.00 2.78
C LEU A 228 4.81 10.66 1.89
N ALA A 229 4.65 10.62 0.59
CA ALA A 229 5.73 10.42 -0.37
C ALA A 229 6.57 11.67 -0.62
N SER A 230 6.12 12.84 -0.20
CA SER A 230 6.69 14.15 -0.52
C SER A 230 7.71 14.64 0.51
N GLU A 231 8.35 15.77 0.23
CA GLU A 231 9.25 16.47 1.15
C GLU A 231 8.47 17.16 2.29
N GLU A 232 7.23 17.55 2.04
CA GLU A 232 6.35 18.18 3.02
C GLU A 232 6.05 17.27 4.23
N ALA A 233 6.19 15.95 4.04
CA ALA A 233 6.05 14.96 5.11
C ALA A 233 7.40 14.53 5.73
N SER A 234 8.50 15.25 5.48
CA SER A 234 9.86 14.84 5.88
C SER A 234 10.05 14.69 7.40
N TYR A 235 9.19 15.32 8.21
CA TYR A 235 9.23 15.21 9.68
C TYR A 235 8.15 14.27 10.25
N ILE A 236 7.49 13.48 9.37
CA ILE A 236 6.47 12.50 9.74
C ILE A 236 7.04 11.10 9.52
N THR A 237 7.27 10.35 10.61
CA THR A 237 7.73 8.97 10.55
C THR A 237 7.20 8.16 11.73
N GLY A 238 7.05 6.85 11.55
CA GLY A 238 6.52 5.92 12.56
C GLY A 238 5.01 6.05 12.81
N GLN A 239 4.29 6.83 11.99
CA GLN A 239 2.87 7.11 12.21
C GLN A 239 1.97 6.10 11.51
N VAL A 240 0.78 5.89 12.11
CA VAL A 240 -0.33 5.14 11.52
C VAL A 240 -1.49 6.12 11.35
N ILE A 241 -1.69 6.57 10.12
CA ILE A 241 -2.66 7.62 9.81
C ILE A 241 -3.94 6.98 9.28
N LYS A 242 -5.05 7.20 9.96
CA LYS A 242 -6.35 6.69 9.55
C LYS A 242 -6.96 7.57 8.46
N VAL A 243 -7.53 6.93 7.44
CA VAL A 243 -8.34 7.56 6.38
C VAL A 243 -9.64 6.78 6.31
N ASP A 244 -10.54 7.06 7.24
CA ASP A 244 -11.69 6.19 7.55
C ASP A 244 -13.02 6.93 7.72
N GLY A 245 -13.04 8.24 7.49
CA GLY A 245 -14.23 9.06 7.66
C GLY A 245 -14.73 9.18 9.11
N GLY A 246 -13.85 8.91 10.09
CA GLY A 246 -14.21 8.88 11.51
C GLY A 246 -14.94 7.61 11.94
N MET A 247 -14.56 6.45 11.35
CA MET A 247 -15.14 5.15 11.65
C MET A 247 -14.55 4.51 12.92
N SER A 248 -13.32 4.84 13.30
CA SER A 248 -12.59 4.18 14.40
C SER A 248 -11.92 5.14 15.37
#